data_cf5663a92dc7f903009bf0df2c5e607f
#
_entry.id   cf5663a92dc7f903009bf0df2c5e607f
#
_cell.length_a   1.000
_cell.length_b   1.000
_cell.length_c   1.000
_cell.angle_alpha   90.00
_cell.angle_beta   90.00
_cell.angle_gamma   90.00
#
_symmetry.space_group_name_H-M   'P 1'
#
loop_
_entity.id
_entity.type
_entity.pdbx_description
1 polymer ?
#
loop_
_entity_poly.entity_id
_entity_poly.type
_entity_poly.pdbx_seq_one_letter_code
_entity_poly.pdbx_strand_id
1 'polypeptide(L)'
;IPYWGASVTVDSDDMNGFIKAIDADTGEEKWRWHNDVPMCASTLATAGDLVFAGEPTGEFNAWDARNGEHLWQFQTGSGHHSSPISYSVNGRQYVAAPVGWGGWVEGFAPGMMGGPHGDALFVFALPQ
;
A
#
# COMPACT_ATOMS: atom_id res chain seq x y z
N ILE A 1 20.20 2.21 22.36
CA ILE A 1 20.09 2.13 20.89
C ILE A 1 20.11 0.65 20.55
N PRO A 2 19.10 0.11 19.87
CA PRO A 2 19.13 -1.28 19.42
C PRO A 2 20.30 -1.49 18.44
N TYR A 3 21.06 -2.56 18.63
CA TYR A 3 22.13 -2.96 17.72
C TYR A 3 21.58 -4.00 16.73
N TRP A 4 21.53 -3.63 15.48
CA TRP A 4 20.98 -4.47 14.41
C TRP A 4 22.04 -5.33 13.68
N GLY A 5 23.31 -5.17 14.03
CA GLY A 5 24.40 -5.90 13.38
C GLY A 5 24.69 -5.48 11.92
N ALA A 6 23.98 -4.48 11.43
CA ALA A 6 24.12 -3.91 10.09
C ALA A 6 23.70 -2.45 10.11
N SER A 7 24.11 -1.69 9.08
CA SER A 7 23.62 -0.33 8.83
C SER A 7 22.89 -0.29 7.50
N VAL A 8 21.84 0.53 7.41
CA VAL A 8 21.18 0.88 6.16
C VAL A 8 21.56 2.32 5.83
N THR A 9 22.07 2.53 4.62
CA THR A 9 22.38 3.85 4.11
C THR A 9 21.46 4.14 2.94
N VAL A 10 20.87 5.33 2.93
CA VAL A 10 20.10 5.83 1.80
C VAL A 10 21.00 6.75 1.02
N ASP A 11 21.31 6.37 -0.21
CA ASP A 11 22.28 7.08 -1.06
C ASP A 11 21.65 8.19 -1.93
N SER A 12 20.33 8.40 -1.82
CA SER A 12 19.60 9.37 -2.62
C SER A 12 18.50 10.04 -1.81
N ASP A 13 18.37 11.35 -1.99
CA ASP A 13 17.24 12.13 -1.49
C ASP A 13 16.00 12.00 -2.40
N ASP A 14 16.17 11.41 -3.59
CA ASP A 14 15.09 11.14 -4.56
C ASP A 14 14.49 9.77 -4.31
N MET A 15 13.59 9.72 -3.34
CA MET A 15 12.87 8.51 -2.98
C MET A 15 11.46 8.53 -3.57
N ASN A 16 11.14 7.51 -4.32
CA ASN A 16 9.81 7.33 -4.89
C ASN A 16 9.40 5.86 -4.86
N GLY A 17 8.13 5.59 -5.13
CA GLY A 17 7.55 4.26 -5.17
C GLY A 17 6.71 4.04 -6.42
N PHE A 18 6.48 2.76 -6.74
CA PHE A 18 5.67 2.38 -7.88
C PHE A 18 4.79 1.18 -7.54
N ILE A 19 3.55 1.22 -8.02
CA ILE A 19 2.76 0.02 -8.25
C ILE A 19 2.81 -0.26 -9.75
N LYS A 20 3.08 -1.52 -10.14
CA LYS A 20 3.20 -1.92 -11.54
C LYS A 20 2.37 -3.16 -11.81
N ALA A 21 1.70 -3.18 -12.96
CA ALA A 21 1.15 -4.40 -13.51
C ALA A 21 2.09 -4.93 -14.60
N ILE A 22 2.48 -6.18 -14.44
CA ILE A 22 3.39 -6.86 -15.36
C ILE A 22 2.68 -8.10 -15.88
N ASP A 23 2.70 -8.26 -17.18
CA ASP A 23 2.20 -9.47 -17.83
C ASP A 23 3.07 -10.69 -17.44
N ALA A 24 2.45 -11.70 -16.87
CA ALA A 24 3.17 -12.84 -16.32
C ALA A 24 3.83 -13.74 -17.39
N ASP A 25 3.30 -13.75 -18.61
CA ASP A 25 3.81 -14.58 -19.68
C ASP A 25 4.95 -13.89 -20.45
N THR A 26 4.85 -12.57 -20.62
CA THR A 26 5.80 -11.81 -21.47
C THR A 26 6.80 -10.99 -20.67
N GLY A 27 6.49 -10.66 -19.39
CA GLY A 27 7.27 -9.72 -18.58
C GLY A 27 7.05 -8.25 -18.96
N GLU A 28 6.11 -7.96 -19.86
CA GLU A 28 5.83 -6.60 -20.32
C GLU A 28 5.09 -5.81 -19.22
N GLU A 29 5.55 -4.57 -18.96
CA GLU A 29 4.84 -3.65 -18.09
C GLU A 29 3.59 -3.11 -18.81
N LYS A 30 2.40 -3.36 -18.26
CA LYS A 30 1.11 -2.91 -18.80
C LYS A 30 0.76 -1.51 -18.37
N TRP A 31 1.00 -1.21 -17.08
CA TRP A 31 0.80 0.11 -16.50
C TRP A 31 1.63 0.27 -15.22
N ARG A 32 1.81 1.53 -14.79
CA ARG A 32 2.38 1.86 -13.49
C ARG A 32 1.68 3.06 -12.86
N TRP A 33 1.60 3.03 -11.54
CA TRP A 33 1.28 4.16 -10.70
C TRP A 33 2.55 4.64 -10.01
N HIS A 34 2.81 5.94 -10.06
CA HIS A 34 3.95 6.57 -9.38
C HIS A 34 3.50 7.19 -8.06
N ASN A 35 4.32 7.06 -7.02
CA ASN A 35 4.18 7.73 -5.74
C ASN A 35 5.47 8.46 -5.38
N ASP A 36 5.36 9.66 -4.81
CA ASP A 36 6.51 10.49 -4.40
C ASP A 36 7.23 9.92 -3.15
N VAL A 37 6.69 8.89 -2.52
CA VAL A 37 7.31 8.18 -1.41
C VAL A 37 7.36 6.67 -1.67
N PRO A 38 8.35 5.95 -1.10
CA PRO A 38 8.46 4.51 -1.28
C PRO A 38 7.22 3.77 -0.78
N MET A 39 6.70 2.85 -1.60
CA MET A 39 5.55 2.01 -1.27
C MET A 39 6.01 0.81 -0.44
N CYS A 40 5.49 0.66 0.77
CA CYS A 40 5.86 -0.42 1.70
C CYS A 40 4.73 -1.42 1.97
N ALA A 41 3.49 -1.06 1.64
CA ALA A 41 2.35 -1.97 1.75
C ALA A 41 2.30 -2.96 0.60
N SER A 42 1.68 -4.12 0.84
CA SER A 42 1.36 -5.08 -0.22
C SER A 42 0.15 -4.65 -1.03
N THR A 43 0.04 -5.16 -2.24
CA THR A 43 -1.15 -5.01 -3.08
C THR A 43 -2.13 -6.15 -2.87
N LEU A 44 -3.43 -5.86 -3.03
CA LEU A 44 -4.51 -6.83 -3.10
C LEU A 44 -5.20 -6.72 -4.46
N ALA A 45 -5.11 -7.76 -5.29
CA ALA A 45 -5.89 -7.86 -6.52
C ALA A 45 -7.15 -8.71 -6.28
N THR A 46 -8.26 -8.32 -6.91
CA THR A 46 -9.56 -9.00 -6.79
C THR A 46 -10.05 -9.49 -8.15
N ALA A 47 -10.96 -10.46 -8.15
CA ALA A 47 -11.58 -10.97 -9.36
C ALA A 47 -12.52 -9.97 -10.07
N GLY A 48 -12.81 -8.84 -9.43
CA GLY A 48 -13.58 -7.73 -10.01
C GLY A 48 -12.73 -6.67 -10.69
N ASP A 49 -11.52 -7.03 -11.14
CA ASP A 49 -10.57 -6.14 -11.83
C ASP A 49 -10.15 -4.91 -11.00
N LEU A 50 -10.05 -5.05 -9.68
CA LEU A 50 -9.57 -4.01 -8.79
C LEU A 50 -8.23 -4.40 -8.15
N VAL A 51 -7.33 -3.43 -8.05
CA VAL A 51 -6.11 -3.50 -7.25
C VAL A 51 -6.22 -2.49 -6.13
N PHE A 52 -5.98 -2.93 -4.90
CA PHE A 52 -5.93 -2.07 -3.71
C PHE A 52 -4.52 -2.02 -3.16
N ALA A 53 -4.09 -0.84 -2.72
CA ALA A 53 -2.89 -0.68 -1.90
C ALA A 53 -2.99 0.57 -1.04
N GLY A 54 -2.24 0.56 0.06
CA GLY A 54 -2.09 1.71 0.92
C GLY A 54 -0.75 2.41 0.73
N GLU A 55 -0.72 3.70 0.98
CA GLU A 55 0.47 4.54 0.92
C GLU A 55 1.02 4.83 2.33
N PRO A 56 2.32 5.12 2.47
CA PRO A 56 2.91 5.52 3.74
C PRO A 56 2.30 6.80 4.31
N THR A 57 1.78 7.68 3.47
CA THR A 57 1.13 8.94 3.81
C THR A 57 -0.31 8.78 4.31
N GLY A 58 -0.86 7.56 4.22
CA GLY A 58 -2.15 7.17 4.82
C GLY A 58 -3.29 7.02 3.83
N GLU A 59 -3.07 7.23 2.55
CA GLU A 59 -4.04 6.98 1.50
C GLU A 59 -4.22 5.47 1.26
N PHE A 60 -5.46 5.01 1.24
CA PHE A 60 -5.83 3.69 0.77
C PHE A 60 -6.55 3.83 -0.56
N ASN A 61 -6.01 3.22 -1.59
CA ASN A 61 -6.38 3.46 -2.97
C ASN A 61 -6.93 2.22 -3.65
N ALA A 62 -7.73 2.44 -4.70
CA ALA A 62 -8.17 1.42 -5.64
C ALA A 62 -7.93 1.86 -7.08
N TRP A 63 -7.37 0.95 -7.89
CA TRP A 63 -7.14 1.12 -9.32
C TRP A 63 -7.84 0.03 -10.13
N ASP A 64 -8.18 0.37 -11.38
CA ASP A 64 -8.56 -0.63 -12.37
C ASP A 64 -7.34 -1.50 -12.73
N ALA A 65 -7.44 -2.80 -12.50
CA ALA A 65 -6.33 -3.73 -12.74
C ALA A 65 -5.89 -3.80 -14.21
N ARG A 66 -6.79 -3.45 -15.15
CA ARG A 66 -6.57 -3.58 -16.59
C ARG A 66 -5.74 -2.44 -17.19
N ASN A 67 -5.86 -1.23 -16.65
CA ASN A 67 -5.28 -0.02 -17.25
C ASN A 67 -4.59 0.92 -16.25
N GLY A 68 -4.69 0.64 -14.92
CA GLY A 68 -4.09 1.46 -13.87
C GLY A 68 -4.84 2.77 -13.59
N GLU A 69 -6.08 2.93 -14.09
CA GLU A 69 -6.90 4.08 -13.78
C GLU A 69 -7.18 4.15 -12.27
N HIS A 70 -6.89 5.30 -11.65
CA HIS A 70 -7.17 5.53 -10.24
C HIS A 70 -8.65 5.79 -10.03
N LEU A 71 -9.33 4.87 -9.34
CA LEU A 71 -10.78 4.87 -9.21
C LEU A 71 -11.29 5.44 -7.90
N TRP A 72 -10.54 5.25 -6.83
CA TRP A 72 -11.00 5.63 -5.50
C TRP A 72 -9.83 5.78 -4.52
N GLN A 73 -10.02 6.66 -3.53
CA GLN A 73 -9.07 6.93 -2.47
C GLN A 73 -9.79 7.23 -1.15
N PHE A 74 -9.19 6.80 -0.05
CA PHE A 74 -9.64 7.13 1.29
C PHE A 74 -8.44 7.43 2.19
N GLN A 75 -8.44 8.60 2.87
CA GLN A 75 -7.40 8.93 3.84
C GLN A 75 -7.71 8.26 5.19
N THR A 76 -6.82 7.38 5.63
CA THR A 76 -6.97 6.61 6.88
C THR A 76 -6.35 7.28 8.09
N GLY A 77 -5.53 8.30 7.90
CA GLY A 77 -4.91 9.06 8.98
C GLY A 77 -3.60 8.46 9.52
N SER A 78 -3.12 7.33 8.98
CA SER A 78 -1.80 6.76 9.29
C SER A 78 -1.29 5.90 8.15
N GLY A 79 0.02 5.67 8.11
CA GLY A 79 0.67 4.95 7.03
C GLY A 79 0.28 3.47 6.92
N HIS A 80 0.40 2.94 5.72
CA HIS A 80 0.15 1.54 5.40
C HIS A 80 1.46 0.78 5.21
N HIS A 81 1.69 -0.27 6.02
CA HIS A 81 2.86 -1.14 5.96
C HIS A 81 2.51 -2.63 5.94
N SER A 82 1.25 -2.95 5.85
CA SER A 82 0.74 -4.32 5.89
C SER A 82 -0.10 -4.65 4.67
N SER A 83 -0.51 -5.92 4.57
CA SER A 83 -1.30 -6.40 3.45
C SER A 83 -2.78 -6.20 3.70
N PRO A 84 -3.52 -5.54 2.80
CA PRO A 84 -4.97 -5.60 2.82
C PRO A 84 -5.45 -7.03 2.47
N ILE A 85 -6.63 -7.38 2.93
CA ILE A 85 -7.28 -8.66 2.64
C ILE A 85 -8.70 -8.44 2.13
N SER A 86 -9.20 -9.36 1.31
CA SER A 86 -10.61 -9.42 0.93
C SER A 86 -11.26 -10.68 1.49
N TYR A 87 -12.50 -10.54 1.97
CA TYR A 87 -13.31 -11.64 2.46
C TYR A 87 -14.80 -11.39 2.17
N SER A 88 -15.62 -12.43 2.31
CA SER A 88 -17.05 -12.33 2.10
C SER A 88 -17.82 -12.87 3.31
N VAL A 89 -18.89 -12.16 3.69
CA VAL A 89 -19.84 -12.59 4.71
C VAL A 89 -21.25 -12.43 4.17
N ASN A 90 -22.03 -13.51 4.17
CA ASN A 90 -23.40 -13.54 3.67
C ASN A 90 -23.53 -12.97 2.23
N GLY A 91 -22.56 -13.29 1.35
CA GLY A 91 -22.54 -12.83 -0.03
C GLY A 91 -22.11 -11.38 -0.24
N ARG A 92 -21.77 -10.65 0.82
CA ARG A 92 -21.24 -9.30 0.73
C ARG A 92 -19.72 -9.33 0.85
N GLN A 93 -19.02 -8.71 -0.09
CA GLN A 93 -17.57 -8.57 -0.07
C GLN A 93 -17.14 -7.40 0.81
N TYR A 94 -16.04 -7.62 1.52
CA TYR A 94 -15.35 -6.64 2.34
C TYR A 94 -13.87 -6.60 1.99
N VAL A 95 -13.27 -5.43 2.15
CA VAL A 95 -11.83 -5.24 2.10
C VAL A 95 -11.39 -4.68 3.45
N ALA A 96 -10.48 -5.37 4.12
CA ALA A 96 -9.91 -4.91 5.38
C ALA A 96 -8.48 -4.44 5.14
N ALA A 97 -8.19 -3.22 5.60
CA ALA A 97 -6.90 -2.57 5.48
C ALA A 97 -6.35 -2.25 6.87
N PRO A 98 -5.33 -2.97 7.35
CA PRO A 98 -4.59 -2.61 8.54
C PRO A 98 -3.78 -1.34 8.30
N VAL A 99 -3.78 -0.45 9.27
CA VAL A 99 -3.14 0.86 9.21
C VAL A 99 -2.30 1.05 10.45
N GLY A 100 -1.10 1.52 10.31
CA GLY A 100 -0.20 1.79 11.42
C GLY A 100 1.26 1.82 11.02
N TRP A 101 2.05 2.49 11.83
CA TRP A 101 3.50 2.67 11.66
C TRP A 101 4.32 1.59 12.37
N GLY A 102 3.74 0.47 12.70
CA GLY A 102 4.46 -0.65 13.29
C GLY A 102 5.53 -1.24 12.37
N GLY A 103 6.52 -1.89 12.96
CA GLY A 103 7.48 -2.69 12.22
C GLY A 103 8.83 -2.02 11.97
N TRP A 104 9.57 -2.59 11.02
CA TRP A 104 10.98 -2.30 10.83
C TRP A 104 11.28 -0.94 10.17
N VAL A 105 10.34 -0.38 9.40
CA VAL A 105 10.59 0.85 8.62
C VAL A 105 10.97 2.01 9.52
N GLU A 106 10.21 2.25 10.59
CA GLU A 106 10.51 3.30 11.55
C GLU A 106 11.82 3.03 12.32
N GLY A 107 12.15 1.75 12.53
CA GLY A 107 13.39 1.34 13.18
C GLY A 107 14.65 1.54 12.31
N PHE A 108 14.53 1.40 10.99
CA PHE A 108 15.67 1.53 10.06
C PHE A 108 15.79 2.92 9.45
N ALA A 109 14.67 3.60 9.23
CA ALA A 109 14.60 4.87 8.54
C ALA A 109 13.62 5.84 9.22
N PRO A 110 13.89 6.26 10.48
CA PRO A 110 13.00 7.13 11.23
C PRO A 110 12.71 8.44 10.47
N GLY A 111 11.41 8.76 10.32
CA GLY A 111 10.98 9.99 9.65
C GLY A 111 11.15 10.04 8.14
N MET A 112 11.69 8.97 7.52
CA MET A 112 11.93 8.93 6.07
C MET A 112 10.63 8.88 5.26
N MET A 113 9.63 8.20 5.78
CA MET A 113 8.39 7.95 5.05
C MET A 113 7.33 9.03 5.26
N GLY A 114 7.50 9.90 6.25
CA GLY A 114 6.53 10.94 6.59
C GLY A 114 5.17 10.39 6.96
N GLY A 115 4.30 11.23 7.46
CA GLY A 115 2.90 10.87 7.72
C GLY A 115 2.54 10.75 9.21
N PRO A 116 1.26 10.80 9.53
CA PRO A 116 0.77 10.70 10.90
C PRO A 116 0.89 9.28 11.44
N HIS A 117 1.12 9.16 12.74
CA HIS A 117 1.17 7.89 13.46
C HIS A 117 -0.20 7.57 14.07
N GLY A 118 -0.61 6.33 13.95
CA GLY A 118 -1.84 5.81 14.54
C GLY A 118 -2.04 4.36 14.12
N ASP A 119 -2.86 3.63 14.86
CA ASP A 119 -3.15 2.23 14.58
C ASP A 119 -4.65 2.03 14.43
N ALA A 120 -5.07 1.40 13.34
CA ALA A 120 -6.47 1.11 13.06
C ALA A 120 -6.62 -0.09 12.12
N LEU A 121 -7.82 -0.67 12.11
CA LEU A 121 -8.27 -1.59 11.09
C LEU A 121 -9.50 -0.99 10.41
N PHE A 122 -9.36 -0.57 9.17
CA PHE A 122 -10.47 -0.12 8.36
C PHE A 122 -11.08 -1.29 7.61
N VAL A 123 -12.41 -1.32 7.57
CA VAL A 123 -13.15 -2.33 6.80
C VAL A 123 -14.11 -1.60 5.87
N PHE A 124 -13.91 -1.81 4.58
CA PHE A 124 -14.69 -1.24 3.51
C PHE A 124 -15.63 -2.29 2.91
N ALA A 125 -16.81 -1.85 2.47
CA ALA A 125 -17.74 -2.67 1.75
C ALA A 125 -18.36 -1.88 0.60
N LEU A 126 -18.64 -2.54 -0.52
CA LEU A 126 -19.43 -1.93 -1.59
C LEU A 126 -20.83 -1.59 -1.09
N PRO A 127 -21.40 -0.46 -1.54
CA PRO A 127 -22.81 -0.15 -1.31
C PRO A 127 -23.70 -1.31 -1.80
N GLN A 128 -24.82 -1.53 -1.13
CA GLN A 128 -25.86 -2.48 -1.59
C GLN A 128 -26.75 -1.84 -2.63
#